data_9fa5e8a983ccb4cbcac70bda2b4cd574
#
_entry.id   9fa5e8a983ccb4cbcac70bda2b4cd574
#
_cell.length_a   1.000
_cell.length_b   1.000
_cell.length_c   1.000
_cell.angle_alpha   90.00
_cell.angle_beta   90.00
_cell.angle_gamma   90.00
#
_symmetry.space_group_name_H-M   'P 1'
#
loop_
_entity.id
_entity.type
_entity.pdbx_description
1 polymer ?
#
loop_
_entity_poly.entity_id
_entity_poly.type
_entity_poly.pdbx_seq_one_letter_code
_entity_poly.pdbx_strand_id
1 'polypeptide(L)'
;MLSAFRYYARGFASIPIPRDGYGNLEILLKKMPASFSHGYAGKYAGLGTIGFSHNLVNPEYGPRVRYVSVFTSAEIDGDPIFEKDLCKNCQLCRRLCPASALTPRNDRLPADFDAVACTQHHQKLVAESRWPCGVCLKVCPIGEDRKLYRRTHVADYLREAEALRSDRYDSRYSHLTHLRTHGSDGDGSV
;
A
#
# COMPACT_ATOMS: atom_id res chain seq x y z
N MET A 1 -8.13 -17.17 -2.92
CA MET A 1 -8.44 -18.45 -3.61
C MET A 1 -9.54 -19.23 -2.91
N LEU A 2 -9.50 -19.48 -1.61
CA LEU A 2 -10.55 -20.20 -0.86
C LEU A 2 -11.98 -19.63 -1.01
N SER A 3 -12.14 -18.30 -1.05
CA SER A 3 -13.45 -17.65 -1.20
C SER A 3 -14.11 -17.96 -2.56
N ALA A 4 -13.35 -17.84 -3.66
CA ALA A 4 -13.85 -18.16 -4.99
C ALA A 4 -14.27 -19.62 -5.10
N PHE A 5 -13.49 -20.53 -4.53
CA PHE A 5 -13.80 -21.93 -4.47
C PHE A 5 -15.09 -22.22 -3.68
N ARG A 6 -15.32 -21.52 -2.57
CA ARG A 6 -16.55 -21.68 -1.75
C ARG A 6 -17.81 -21.30 -2.54
N TYR A 7 -17.80 -20.23 -3.31
CA TYR A 7 -18.93 -19.83 -4.14
C TYR A 7 -19.13 -20.78 -5.31
N TYR A 8 -18.05 -21.18 -5.98
CA TYR A 8 -18.10 -22.17 -7.06
C TYR A 8 -18.68 -23.51 -6.57
N ALA A 9 -18.24 -24.01 -5.42
CA ALA A 9 -18.74 -25.24 -4.82
C ALA A 9 -20.24 -25.17 -4.44
N ARG A 10 -20.82 -23.96 -4.35
CA ARG A 10 -22.25 -23.72 -4.13
C ARG A 10 -23.03 -23.47 -5.41
N GLY A 11 -22.42 -23.67 -6.58
CA GLY A 11 -23.05 -23.52 -7.89
C GLY A 11 -23.00 -22.11 -8.47
N PHE A 12 -22.30 -21.14 -7.83
CA PHE A 12 -22.16 -19.78 -8.37
C PHE A 12 -20.88 -19.66 -9.21
N ALA A 13 -21.01 -19.14 -10.43
CA ALA A 13 -19.85 -18.81 -11.24
C ALA A 13 -18.96 -17.80 -10.48
N SER A 14 -17.67 -18.10 -10.32
CA SER A 14 -16.79 -17.27 -9.49
C SER A 14 -15.37 -17.26 -10.02
N ILE A 15 -14.81 -16.05 -10.18
CA ILE A 15 -13.47 -15.81 -10.72
C ILE A 15 -12.65 -15.02 -9.71
N PRO A 16 -11.55 -15.56 -9.17
CA PRO A 16 -10.64 -14.81 -8.35
C PRO A 16 -9.81 -13.87 -9.22
N ILE A 17 -9.72 -12.59 -8.83
CA ILE A 17 -8.85 -11.61 -9.47
C ILE A 17 -7.53 -11.60 -8.70
N PRO A 18 -6.39 -11.92 -9.34
CA PRO A 18 -5.10 -11.92 -8.68
C PRO A 18 -4.73 -10.51 -8.22
N ARG A 19 -4.03 -10.44 -7.08
CA ARG A 19 -3.59 -9.18 -6.48
C ARG A 19 -2.71 -8.35 -7.43
N ASP A 20 -1.78 -9.00 -8.09
CA ASP A 20 -0.83 -8.39 -9.01
C ASP A 20 -1.22 -8.83 -10.43
N GLY A 21 -1.96 -7.98 -11.13
CA GLY A 21 -2.48 -8.28 -12.47
C GLY A 21 -1.48 -8.07 -13.61
N TYR A 22 -0.21 -7.80 -13.30
CA TYR A 22 0.85 -7.58 -14.29
C TYR A 22 2.01 -8.56 -14.07
N GLY A 23 2.50 -9.14 -15.16
CA GLY A 23 3.54 -10.18 -15.10
C GLY A 23 4.94 -9.66 -14.74
N ASN A 24 5.24 -8.38 -15.02
CA ASN A 24 6.49 -7.74 -14.65
C ASN A 24 6.33 -6.21 -14.49
N LEU A 25 7.34 -5.56 -13.93
CA LEU A 25 7.35 -4.11 -13.70
C LEU A 25 7.44 -3.28 -15.01
N GLU A 26 7.92 -3.85 -16.10
CA GLU A 26 8.09 -3.13 -17.37
C GLU A 26 6.74 -2.72 -17.97
N ILE A 27 5.68 -3.49 -17.72
CA ILE A 27 4.32 -3.17 -18.16
C ILE A 27 3.89 -1.81 -17.58
N LEU A 28 4.24 -1.52 -16.33
CA LEU A 28 3.88 -0.27 -15.66
C LEU A 28 4.59 0.94 -16.27
N LEU A 29 5.76 0.77 -16.89
CA LEU A 29 6.47 1.84 -17.61
C LEU A 29 5.75 2.26 -18.89
N LYS A 30 4.95 1.38 -19.48
CA LYS A 30 4.16 1.65 -20.68
C LYS A 30 2.88 2.46 -20.39
N LYS A 31 2.67 2.90 -19.15
CA LYS A 31 1.48 3.64 -18.68
C LYS A 31 0.16 2.93 -18.98
N MET A 32 0.18 1.61 -19.05
CA MET A 32 -1.03 0.84 -19.27
C MET A 32 -1.90 0.87 -18.01
N PRO A 33 -3.20 1.19 -18.13
CA PRO A 33 -4.11 1.11 -16.99
C PRO A 33 -4.23 -0.34 -16.53
N ALA A 34 -4.33 -0.53 -15.22
CA ALA A 34 -4.70 -1.84 -14.67
C ALA A 34 -6.14 -2.18 -15.11
N SER A 35 -6.36 -3.42 -15.49
CA SER A 35 -7.69 -3.91 -15.89
C SER A 35 -8.71 -3.88 -14.74
N PHE A 36 -8.24 -3.89 -13.51
CA PHE A 36 -9.07 -3.86 -12.30
C PHE A 36 -8.32 -3.23 -11.13
N SER A 37 -9.03 -2.39 -10.35
CA SER A 37 -8.48 -1.74 -9.16
C SER A 37 -9.07 -2.32 -7.88
N HIS A 38 -8.30 -3.16 -7.18
CA HIS A 38 -8.69 -3.67 -5.86
C HIS A 38 -8.92 -2.55 -4.83
N GLY A 39 -8.20 -1.45 -4.93
CA GLY A 39 -8.38 -0.30 -4.02
C GLY A 39 -9.76 0.34 -4.18
N TYR A 40 -10.17 0.64 -5.43
CA TYR A 40 -11.49 1.20 -5.66
C TYR A 40 -12.60 0.19 -5.42
N ALA A 41 -12.42 -1.08 -5.77
CA ALA A 41 -13.35 -2.13 -5.42
C ALA A 41 -13.56 -2.22 -3.90
N GLY A 42 -12.48 -2.17 -3.12
CA GLY A 42 -12.55 -2.15 -1.66
C GLY A 42 -13.23 -0.91 -1.10
N LYS A 43 -13.05 0.27 -1.72
CA LYS A 43 -13.80 1.48 -1.34
C LYS A 43 -15.30 1.28 -1.49
N TYR A 44 -15.74 0.76 -2.65
CA TYR A 44 -17.16 0.53 -2.92
C TYR A 44 -17.73 -0.68 -2.19
N ALA A 45 -16.88 -1.57 -1.68
CA ALA A 45 -17.27 -2.65 -0.78
C ALA A 45 -17.24 -2.24 0.70
N GLY A 46 -17.18 -0.94 1.04
CA GLY A 46 -17.23 -0.48 2.42
C GLY A 46 -15.99 -0.80 3.26
N LEU A 47 -14.83 -1.13 2.66
CA LEU A 47 -13.62 -1.50 3.40
C LEU A 47 -12.77 -0.31 3.85
N GLY A 48 -13.06 0.89 3.36
CA GLY A 48 -12.31 2.10 3.68
C GLY A 48 -12.39 3.18 2.61
N THR A 49 -11.47 4.14 2.64
CA THR A 49 -11.40 5.26 1.69
C THR A 49 -10.05 5.31 0.97
N ILE A 50 -10.02 5.93 -0.21
CA ILE A 50 -8.75 6.12 -0.94
C ILE A 50 -7.98 7.28 -0.32
N GLY A 51 -6.78 6.99 0.19
CA GLY A 51 -5.91 7.99 0.78
C GLY A 51 -5.05 8.74 -0.23
N PHE A 52 -4.29 9.74 0.27
CA PHE A 52 -3.39 10.57 -0.51
C PHE A 52 -2.44 9.74 -1.41
N SER A 53 -1.96 8.60 -0.92
CA SER A 53 -1.02 7.71 -1.61
C SER A 53 -1.67 6.71 -2.58
N HIS A 54 -2.92 6.91 -3.00
CA HIS A 54 -3.71 5.98 -3.82
C HIS A 54 -3.99 4.61 -3.20
N ASN A 55 -3.56 4.38 -1.97
CA ASN A 55 -3.87 3.14 -1.27
C ASN A 55 -5.25 3.24 -0.62
N LEU A 56 -5.98 2.12 -0.57
CA LEU A 56 -7.16 2.01 0.27
C LEU A 56 -6.73 2.05 1.74
N VAL A 57 -7.30 2.98 2.48
CA VAL A 57 -7.07 3.18 3.92
C VAL A 57 -8.23 2.58 4.67
N ASN A 58 -7.95 1.60 5.49
CA ASN A 58 -8.89 0.85 6.31
C ASN A 58 -8.78 1.31 7.78
N PRO A 59 -9.87 1.30 8.57
CA PRO A 59 -9.81 1.75 9.97
C PRO A 59 -8.85 0.97 10.86
N GLU A 60 -8.77 -0.35 10.69
CA GLU A 60 -8.01 -1.23 11.56
C GLU A 60 -6.51 -1.16 11.28
N TYR A 61 -6.13 -1.20 10.00
CA TYR A 61 -4.72 -1.32 9.57
C TYR A 61 -4.23 -0.18 8.70
N GLY A 62 -5.04 0.87 8.48
CA GLY A 62 -4.70 1.90 7.52
C GLY A 62 -4.46 1.32 6.12
N PRO A 63 -3.39 1.72 5.42
CA PRO A 63 -3.09 1.19 4.09
C PRO A 63 -2.28 -0.12 4.09
N ARG A 64 -2.07 -0.76 5.25
CA ARG A 64 -1.19 -1.95 5.43
C ARG A 64 -1.92 -3.27 5.24
N VAL A 65 -3.01 -3.26 4.50
CA VAL A 65 -3.79 -4.46 4.14
C VAL A 65 -3.59 -4.75 2.65
N ARG A 66 -3.56 -6.02 2.31
CA ARG A 66 -3.58 -6.49 0.93
C ARG A 66 -4.95 -7.08 0.63
N TYR A 67 -5.55 -6.59 -0.43
CA TYR A 67 -6.88 -6.98 -0.85
C TYR A 67 -6.80 -7.94 -2.03
N VAL A 68 -7.72 -8.87 -2.07
CA VAL A 68 -8.03 -9.70 -3.23
C VAL A 68 -9.51 -9.50 -3.55
N SER A 69 -9.89 -9.71 -4.79
CA SER A 69 -11.28 -9.59 -5.23
C SER A 69 -11.74 -10.90 -5.86
N VAL A 70 -13.01 -11.20 -5.71
CA VAL A 70 -13.67 -12.33 -6.36
C VAL A 70 -14.88 -11.78 -7.07
N PHE A 71 -14.97 -12.01 -8.37
CA PHE A 71 -16.20 -11.80 -9.13
C PHE A 71 -17.06 -13.05 -8.99
N THR A 72 -18.32 -12.88 -8.65
CA THR A 72 -19.23 -13.99 -8.46
C THR A 72 -20.63 -13.65 -8.97
N SER A 73 -21.35 -14.66 -9.44
CA SER A 73 -22.78 -14.55 -9.78
C SER A 73 -23.69 -14.66 -8.54
N ALA A 74 -23.12 -14.91 -7.35
CA ALA A 74 -23.91 -14.90 -6.12
C ALA A 74 -24.39 -13.47 -5.80
N GLU A 75 -25.66 -13.34 -5.47
CA GLU A 75 -26.18 -12.09 -4.91
C GLU A 75 -25.66 -11.93 -3.48
N ILE A 76 -24.98 -10.83 -3.22
CA ILE A 76 -24.38 -10.50 -1.92
C ILE A 76 -24.77 -9.06 -1.61
N ASP A 77 -25.37 -8.86 -0.45
CA ASP A 77 -25.65 -7.52 0.05
C ASP A 77 -24.35 -6.74 0.24
N GLY A 78 -24.35 -5.47 -0.19
CA GLY A 78 -23.19 -4.59 -0.03
C GLY A 78 -23.13 -3.99 1.38
N ASP A 79 -21.92 -3.86 1.90
CA ASP A 79 -21.71 -3.10 3.14
C ASP A 79 -21.82 -1.59 2.89
N PRO A 80 -22.20 -0.79 3.92
CA PRO A 80 -22.22 0.67 3.82
C PRO A 80 -20.87 1.24 3.46
N ILE A 81 -20.81 2.17 2.51
CA ILE A 81 -19.58 2.88 2.16
C ILE A 81 -19.25 3.97 3.19
N PHE A 82 -17.97 4.24 3.38
CA PHE A 82 -17.51 5.34 4.24
C PHE A 82 -17.89 6.69 3.63
N GLU A 83 -18.61 7.51 4.39
CA GLU A 83 -18.99 8.87 3.99
C GLU A 83 -17.84 9.87 4.17
N LYS A 84 -16.97 9.64 5.16
CA LYS A 84 -15.86 10.53 5.49
C LYS A 84 -14.53 9.88 5.16
N ASP A 85 -13.63 10.68 4.59
CA ASP A 85 -12.27 10.22 4.33
C ASP A 85 -11.53 9.88 5.62
N LEU A 86 -10.93 8.68 5.66
CA LEU A 86 -10.07 8.25 6.75
C LEU A 86 -8.70 8.92 6.69
N CYS A 87 -8.26 9.32 5.50
CA CYS A 87 -6.99 9.99 5.29
C CYS A 87 -7.02 11.43 5.81
N LYS A 88 -6.12 11.74 6.76
CA LYS A 88 -5.99 13.09 7.36
C LYS A 88 -5.17 14.07 6.52
N ASN A 89 -4.83 13.73 5.29
CA ASN A 89 -4.01 14.54 4.37
C ASN A 89 -2.69 15.06 5.00
N CYS A 90 -2.07 14.29 5.90
CA CYS A 90 -0.81 14.67 6.56
C CYS A 90 0.42 14.67 5.66
N GLN A 91 0.29 14.13 4.46
CA GLN A 91 1.32 14.05 3.40
C GLN A 91 2.64 13.37 3.79
N LEU A 92 2.70 12.60 4.87
CA LEU A 92 3.89 11.82 5.22
C LEU A 92 4.34 10.89 4.09
N CYS A 93 3.38 10.22 3.44
CA CYS A 93 3.64 9.34 2.30
C CYS A 93 4.33 10.08 1.14
N ARG A 94 4.01 11.38 0.92
CA ARG A 94 4.69 12.24 -0.05
C ARG A 94 6.08 12.64 0.44
N ARG A 95 6.16 13.18 1.66
CA ARG A 95 7.41 13.73 2.22
C ARG A 95 8.52 12.69 2.34
N LEU A 96 8.15 11.43 2.54
CA LEU A 96 9.07 10.32 2.74
C LEU A 96 9.14 9.38 1.51
N CYS A 97 8.46 9.72 0.41
CA CYS A 97 8.52 8.94 -0.82
C CYS A 97 9.92 9.02 -1.46
N PRO A 98 10.66 7.91 -1.59
CA PRO A 98 12.00 7.94 -2.15
C PRO A 98 12.02 8.23 -3.66
N ALA A 99 10.89 8.03 -4.34
CA ALA A 99 10.71 8.32 -5.76
C ALA A 99 10.08 9.68 -6.03
N SER A 100 9.71 10.45 -4.98
CA SER A 100 8.96 11.72 -5.10
C SER A 100 7.71 11.62 -6.00
N ALA A 101 7.09 10.44 -6.05
CA ALA A 101 6.05 10.08 -7.01
C ALA A 101 4.64 10.61 -6.66
N LEU A 102 4.50 11.40 -5.60
CA LEU A 102 3.21 11.90 -5.12
C LEU A 102 3.20 13.43 -5.10
N THR A 103 2.32 14.04 -5.86
CA THR A 103 2.16 15.51 -5.93
C THR A 103 0.77 15.91 -5.44
N PRO A 104 0.65 16.93 -4.57
CA PRO A 104 -0.65 17.41 -4.11
C PRO A 104 -1.53 17.86 -5.26
N ARG A 105 -2.82 17.60 -5.17
CA ARG A 105 -3.82 17.99 -6.16
C ARG A 105 -4.86 18.90 -5.50
N ASN A 106 -4.52 20.19 -5.33
CA ASN A 106 -5.45 21.20 -4.78
C ASN A 106 -6.28 20.69 -3.60
N ASP A 107 -5.64 20.11 -2.59
CA ASP A 107 -6.23 19.50 -1.39
C ASP A 107 -7.24 18.35 -1.63
N ARG A 108 -7.36 17.86 -2.84
CA ARG A 108 -8.20 16.71 -3.18
C ARG A 108 -7.44 15.39 -3.01
N LEU A 109 -8.18 14.36 -2.62
CA LEU A 109 -7.69 12.99 -2.58
C LEU A 109 -8.20 12.20 -3.79
N PRO A 110 -7.40 11.30 -4.32
CA PRO A 110 -5.97 11.09 -4.03
C PRO A 110 -5.07 12.16 -4.69
N ALA A 111 -3.78 12.16 -4.35
CA ALA A 111 -2.74 12.99 -5.01
C ALA A 111 -2.61 12.67 -6.51
N ASP A 112 -1.88 13.50 -7.25
CA ASP A 112 -1.35 13.06 -8.53
C ASP A 112 -0.22 12.06 -8.31
N PHE A 113 -0.20 10.99 -9.10
CA PHE A 113 0.72 9.87 -8.92
C PHE A 113 1.55 9.61 -10.18
N ASP A 114 2.84 9.79 -10.06
CA ASP A 114 3.80 9.38 -11.09
C ASP A 114 4.13 7.88 -10.95
N ALA A 115 3.34 7.07 -11.64
CA ALA A 115 3.51 5.62 -11.66
C ALA A 115 4.85 5.21 -12.28
N VAL A 116 5.38 5.99 -13.22
CA VAL A 116 6.65 5.71 -13.88
C VAL A 116 7.80 5.89 -12.91
N ALA A 117 7.87 7.03 -12.22
CA ALA A 117 8.90 7.29 -11.21
C ALA A 117 8.87 6.23 -10.08
N CYS A 118 7.67 5.88 -9.60
CA CYS A 118 7.50 4.81 -8.62
C CYS A 118 8.01 3.46 -9.14
N THR A 119 7.66 3.10 -10.37
CA THR A 119 8.09 1.82 -10.99
C THR A 119 9.60 1.77 -11.19
N GLN A 120 10.22 2.85 -11.67
CA GLN A 120 11.68 2.95 -11.82
C GLN A 120 12.40 2.79 -10.48
N HIS A 121 11.85 3.34 -9.40
CA HIS A 121 12.39 3.11 -8.06
C HIS A 121 12.27 1.64 -7.66
N HIS A 122 11.15 0.99 -7.93
CA HIS A 122 10.97 -0.44 -7.67
C HIS A 122 11.96 -1.30 -8.47
N GLN A 123 12.25 -0.97 -9.73
CA GLN A 123 13.25 -1.68 -10.54
C GLN A 123 14.65 -1.61 -9.91
N LYS A 124 15.05 -0.44 -9.38
CA LYS A 124 16.31 -0.30 -8.63
C LYS A 124 16.34 -1.20 -7.40
N LEU A 125 15.22 -1.24 -6.64
CA LEU A 125 15.13 -2.11 -5.46
C LEU A 125 15.15 -3.60 -5.82
N VAL A 126 14.55 -4.01 -6.95
CA VAL A 126 14.64 -5.40 -7.44
C VAL A 126 16.10 -5.77 -7.72
N ALA A 127 16.85 -4.90 -8.39
CA ALA A 127 18.27 -5.12 -8.68
C ALA A 127 19.11 -5.25 -7.40
N GLU A 128 18.65 -4.66 -6.29
CA GLU A 128 19.32 -4.70 -4.98
C GLU A 128 18.69 -5.74 -4.02
N SER A 129 17.82 -6.63 -4.50
CA SER A 129 17.05 -7.60 -3.68
C SER A 129 16.26 -6.96 -2.52
N ARG A 130 15.82 -5.71 -2.66
CA ARG A 130 15.17 -4.88 -1.63
C ARG A 130 13.70 -4.55 -1.95
N TRP A 131 13.10 -5.24 -2.86
CA TRP A 131 11.71 -5.05 -3.28
C TRP A 131 10.72 -5.75 -2.30
N PRO A 132 9.53 -5.19 -2.05
CA PRO A 132 8.99 -3.91 -2.52
C PRO A 132 9.33 -2.73 -1.60
N CYS A 133 9.23 -1.50 -2.13
CA CYS A 133 9.46 -0.26 -1.38
C CYS A 133 8.55 -0.10 -0.16
N GLY A 134 7.23 -0.07 -0.35
CA GLY A 134 6.22 0.00 0.71
C GLY A 134 6.29 1.22 1.66
N VAL A 135 7.11 2.24 1.41
CA VAL A 135 7.27 3.40 2.32
C VAL A 135 5.94 4.12 2.55
N CYS A 136 5.16 4.38 1.50
CA CYS A 136 3.87 5.05 1.60
C CYS A 136 2.84 4.30 2.47
N LEU A 137 2.94 2.97 2.56
CA LEU A 137 2.13 2.15 3.46
C LEU A 137 2.64 2.25 4.90
N LYS A 138 3.95 2.13 5.08
CA LYS A 138 4.62 2.02 6.37
C LYS A 138 4.53 3.28 7.20
N VAL A 139 4.64 4.45 6.55
CA VAL A 139 4.66 5.75 7.23
C VAL A 139 3.27 6.33 7.50
N CYS A 140 2.20 5.65 7.10
CA CYS A 140 0.85 6.14 7.35
C CYS A 140 0.47 5.98 8.82
N PRO A 141 0.07 7.07 9.52
CA PRO A 141 -0.29 7.01 10.93
C PRO A 141 -1.72 6.54 11.19
N ILE A 142 -2.48 6.24 10.12
CA ILE A 142 -3.86 5.78 10.22
C ILE A 142 -3.90 4.27 10.43
N GLY A 143 -4.82 3.82 11.29
CA GLY A 143 -5.09 2.43 11.63
C GLY A 143 -4.96 2.19 13.14
N GLU A 144 -5.85 1.35 13.68
CA GLU A 144 -5.82 0.95 15.09
C GLU A 144 -4.50 0.23 15.45
N ASP A 145 -3.92 -0.51 14.50
CA ASP A 145 -2.61 -1.15 14.65
C ASP A 145 -1.50 -0.15 15.02
N ARG A 146 -1.62 1.14 14.63
CA ARG A 146 -0.64 2.18 14.98
C ARG A 146 -0.65 2.50 16.47
N LYS A 147 -1.78 2.33 17.14
CA LYS A 147 -1.88 2.51 18.60
C LYS A 147 -1.04 1.45 19.34
N LEU A 148 -1.10 0.20 18.90
CA LEU A 148 -0.29 -0.90 19.47
C LEU A 148 1.21 -0.60 19.39
N TYR A 149 1.63 -0.03 18.26
CA TYR A 149 3.04 0.31 18.02
C TYR A 149 3.42 1.73 18.46
N ARG A 150 2.49 2.48 19.10
CA ARG A 150 2.68 3.89 19.50
C ARG A 150 3.17 4.77 18.35
N ARG A 151 2.61 4.57 17.14
CA ARG A 151 3.02 5.21 15.88
C ARG A 151 1.89 6.04 15.27
N THR A 152 1.18 6.81 16.09
CA THR A 152 0.04 7.64 15.68
C THR A 152 0.42 9.08 15.33
N HIS A 153 1.61 9.54 15.73
CA HIS A 153 2.04 10.92 15.56
C HIS A 153 2.97 11.11 14.35
N VAL A 154 2.68 12.12 13.54
CA VAL A 154 3.49 12.49 12.36
C VAL A 154 4.95 12.78 12.74
N ALA A 155 5.15 13.44 13.89
CA ALA A 155 6.48 13.82 14.38
C ALA A 155 7.41 12.62 14.58
N ASP A 156 6.88 11.45 14.97
CA ASP A 156 7.68 10.25 15.21
C ASP A 156 8.34 9.76 13.92
N TYR A 157 7.60 9.78 12.83
CA TYR A 157 8.12 9.35 11.51
C TYR A 157 9.15 10.33 10.96
N LEU A 158 9.01 11.62 11.25
CA LEU A 158 9.97 12.64 10.82
C LEU A 158 11.25 12.57 11.62
N ARG A 159 11.16 12.36 12.95
CA ARG A 159 12.35 12.15 13.81
C ARG A 159 13.11 10.89 13.39
N GLU A 160 12.40 9.78 13.10
CA GLU A 160 13.02 8.57 12.57
C GLU A 160 13.74 8.84 11.25
N ALA A 161 13.08 9.51 10.32
CA ALA A 161 13.67 9.81 9.02
C ALA A 161 14.92 10.69 9.14
N GLU A 162 14.93 11.65 10.05
CA GLU A 162 16.07 12.51 10.31
C GLU A 162 17.22 11.74 10.97
N ALA A 163 16.94 10.93 11.99
CA ALA A 163 17.95 10.08 12.63
C ALA A 163 18.63 9.14 11.62
N LEU A 164 17.85 8.53 10.71
CA LEU A 164 18.39 7.64 9.68
C LEU A 164 19.11 8.37 8.53
N ARG A 165 18.96 9.69 8.40
CA ARG A 165 19.78 10.48 7.47
C ARG A 165 21.16 10.79 8.08
N SER A 166 21.21 11.13 9.38
CA SER A 166 22.45 11.45 10.11
C SER A 166 23.23 10.19 10.44
N ASP A 167 22.56 9.14 10.90
CA ASP A 167 23.13 7.82 11.17
C ASP A 167 22.22 6.73 10.65
N ARG A 168 22.54 6.18 9.49
CA ARG A 168 21.78 5.10 8.85
C ARG A 168 21.77 3.80 9.65
N TYR A 169 22.66 3.65 10.61
CA TYR A 169 22.77 2.50 11.50
C TYR A 169 22.34 2.79 12.93
N ASP A 170 21.57 3.87 13.15
CA ASP A 170 21.05 4.22 14.46
C ASP A 170 20.38 3.00 15.12
N SER A 171 20.93 2.56 16.25
CA SER A 171 20.50 1.33 16.92
C SER A 171 19.04 1.32 17.36
N ARG A 172 18.45 2.50 17.57
CA ARG A 172 17.01 2.64 17.88
C ARG A 172 16.11 2.18 16.74
N TYR A 173 16.64 2.16 15.53
CA TYR A 173 15.93 1.82 14.30
C TYR A 173 16.62 0.67 13.52
N SER A 174 17.44 -0.13 14.19
CA SER A 174 18.26 -1.17 13.58
C SER A 174 17.48 -2.09 12.64
N HIS A 175 16.31 -2.56 13.08
CA HIS A 175 15.46 -3.39 12.24
C HIS A 175 14.99 -2.68 10.96
N LEU A 176 14.57 -1.41 11.07
CA LEU A 176 14.14 -0.63 9.91
C LEU A 176 15.31 -0.31 8.99
N THR A 177 16.48 -0.07 9.55
CA THR A 177 17.72 0.17 8.82
C THR A 177 18.12 -1.05 8.02
N HIS A 178 18.13 -2.23 8.65
CA HIS A 178 18.46 -3.49 7.97
C HIS A 178 17.54 -3.72 6.76
N LEU A 179 16.22 -3.68 6.94
CA LEU A 179 15.25 -3.85 5.86
C LEU A 179 15.38 -2.80 4.75
N ARG A 180 15.78 -1.58 5.07
CA ARG A 180 15.96 -0.50 4.07
C ARG A 180 17.28 -0.58 3.32
N THR A 181 18.33 -1.10 3.92
CA THR A 181 19.67 -1.16 3.33
C THR A 181 20.01 -2.49 2.67
N HIS A 182 19.54 -3.59 3.21
CA HIS A 182 19.91 -4.93 2.75
C HIS A 182 18.74 -5.69 2.10
N GLY A 183 17.51 -5.23 2.27
CA GLY A 183 16.32 -5.96 1.83
C GLY A 183 16.00 -7.15 2.76
N SER A 184 15.20 -8.07 2.29
CA SER A 184 15.13 -9.40 2.88
C SER A 184 16.33 -10.20 2.36
N ASP A 185 17.15 -10.70 3.24
CA ASP A 185 18.23 -11.60 2.85
C ASP A 185 17.61 -12.75 2.06
N GLY A 186 17.92 -12.81 0.76
CA GLY A 186 17.28 -13.73 -0.18
C GLY A 186 17.72 -15.19 -0.03
N ASP A 187 18.38 -15.54 1.08
CA ASP A 187 18.90 -16.88 1.35
C ASP A 187 17.93 -17.78 2.13
N GLY A 188 16.71 -17.28 2.46
CA GLY A 188 15.67 -18.13 3.07
C GLY A 188 16.04 -18.73 4.43
N SER A 189 17.08 -18.22 5.08
CA SER A 189 17.44 -18.61 6.43
C SER A 189 16.71 -17.76 7.45
N VAL A 190 15.49 -18.15 7.79
CA VAL A 190 14.80 -17.86 9.05
C VAL A 190 14.30 -19.17 9.61
#